data_260468b7173bac5c0c2baa95afdf4d24
#
_entry.id   260468b7173bac5c0c2baa95afdf4d24
#
_cell.length_a   1.000
_cell.length_b   1.000
_cell.length_c   1.000
_cell.angle_alpha   90.00
_cell.angle_beta   90.00
_cell.angle_gamma   90.00
#
_symmetry.space_group_name_H-M   'P 1'
#
loop_
_entity.id
_entity.type
_entity.pdbx_description
1 polymer ?
#
loop_
_entity_poly.entity_id
_entity_poly.type
_entity_poly.pdbx_seq_one_letter_code
_entity_poly.pdbx_strand_id
1 'polypeptide(L)'
;MNDTIFATLLNLPGIIIVQVDRDEQENCLVKAESTKEGTPCRVCGRTIHTPYGHGRALKIRHLSIFGRKTYIVICPPRYQCLDCEGKPTTTQQFSWHEPRSSHTKAYDESLLLLLVNSTVEDVSIKEDVGYESIMGIIDRYISTEINWESIRR
;
A
#
# COMPACT_ATOMS: atom_id res chain seq x y z
N MET A 1 -12.42 -21.21 -4.54
CA MET A 1 -13.12 -21.09 -3.23
C MET A 1 -12.22 -20.60 -2.10
N ASN A 2 -10.95 -20.89 -2.13
CA ASN A 2 -10.01 -20.43 -1.09
C ASN A 2 -9.62 -18.93 -1.25
N ASP A 3 -9.74 -18.37 -2.42
CA ASP A 3 -9.29 -17.01 -2.74
C ASP A 3 -10.11 -15.93 -2.02
N THR A 4 -11.39 -16.18 -1.79
CA THR A 4 -12.29 -15.24 -1.10
C THR A 4 -11.96 -15.11 0.38
N ILE A 5 -11.54 -16.19 1.03
CA ILE A 5 -11.16 -16.19 2.46
C ILE A 5 -9.88 -15.40 2.64
N PHE A 6 -8.88 -15.63 1.81
CA PHE A 6 -7.62 -14.87 1.85
C PHE A 6 -7.82 -13.39 1.56
N ALA A 7 -8.64 -13.05 0.58
CA ALA A 7 -8.95 -11.66 0.27
C ALA A 7 -9.64 -10.95 1.46
N THR A 8 -10.54 -11.64 2.13
CA THR A 8 -11.22 -11.13 3.33
C THR A 8 -10.25 -10.93 4.50
N LEU A 9 -9.36 -11.89 4.73
CA LEU A 9 -8.36 -11.82 5.81
C LEU A 9 -7.32 -10.72 5.57
N LEU A 10 -6.91 -10.50 4.33
CA LEU A 10 -5.97 -9.45 3.98
C LEU A 10 -6.58 -8.04 4.09
N ASN A 11 -7.90 -7.94 4.02
CA ASN A 11 -8.64 -6.68 4.08
C ASN A 11 -8.13 -5.61 3.10
N LEU A 12 -7.87 -6.03 1.88
CA LEU A 12 -7.38 -5.18 0.79
C LEU A 12 -8.46 -5.10 -0.30
N PRO A 13 -9.34 -4.08 -0.26
CA PRO A 13 -10.43 -3.95 -1.22
C PRO A 13 -9.91 -3.62 -2.63
N GLY A 14 -10.64 -4.09 -3.63
CA GLY A 14 -10.38 -3.80 -5.04
C GLY A 14 -9.33 -4.69 -5.69
N ILE A 15 -8.96 -5.80 -5.06
CA ILE A 15 -8.06 -6.80 -5.63
C ILE A 15 -8.60 -8.22 -5.46
N ILE A 16 -8.13 -9.11 -6.34
CA ILE A 16 -8.25 -10.56 -6.17
C ILE A 16 -6.86 -11.16 -6.05
N ILE A 17 -6.74 -12.25 -5.29
CA ILE A 17 -5.49 -13.00 -5.16
C ILE A 17 -5.46 -14.04 -6.28
N VAL A 18 -4.40 -14.00 -7.07
CA VAL A 18 -4.20 -14.91 -8.20
C VAL A 18 -3.34 -16.10 -7.80
N GLN A 19 -2.32 -15.83 -6.97
CA GLN A 19 -1.33 -16.84 -6.59
C GLN A 19 -0.64 -16.44 -5.30
N VAL A 20 -0.28 -17.45 -4.49
CA VAL A 20 0.53 -17.27 -3.29
C VAL A 20 1.76 -18.15 -3.42
N ASP A 21 2.93 -17.53 -3.38
CA ASP A 21 4.23 -18.19 -3.47
C ASP A 21 5.10 -17.90 -2.25
N ARG A 22 6.19 -18.59 -2.14
CA ARG A 22 7.29 -18.29 -1.21
C ARG A 22 8.55 -17.96 -2.01
N ASP A 23 9.33 -17.01 -1.50
CA ASP A 23 10.66 -16.73 -2.04
C ASP A 23 11.73 -17.62 -1.37
N GLU A 24 12.99 -17.43 -1.76
CA GLU A 24 14.12 -18.17 -1.22
C GLU A 24 14.34 -17.95 0.29
N GLN A 25 13.83 -16.86 0.83
CA GLN A 25 13.91 -16.48 2.24
C GLN A 25 12.65 -16.89 3.02
N GLU A 26 11.79 -17.70 2.42
CA GLU A 26 10.52 -18.13 3.01
C GLU A 26 9.51 -17.01 3.26
N ASN A 27 9.68 -15.85 2.63
CA ASN A 27 8.69 -14.79 2.66
C ASN A 27 7.45 -15.19 1.83
N CYS A 28 6.30 -14.70 2.23
CA CYS A 28 5.05 -14.92 1.52
C CYS A 28 4.86 -13.87 0.43
N LEU A 29 4.71 -14.31 -0.81
CA LEU A 29 4.44 -13.45 -1.96
C LEU A 29 3.00 -13.67 -2.43
N VAL A 30 2.16 -12.66 -2.24
CA VAL A 30 0.76 -12.68 -2.65
C VAL A 30 0.61 -11.92 -3.96
N LYS A 31 0.45 -12.64 -5.06
CA LYS A 31 0.18 -12.03 -6.36
C LYS A 31 -1.30 -11.67 -6.46
N ALA A 32 -1.56 -10.41 -6.78
CA ALA A 32 -2.89 -9.86 -6.85
C ALA A 32 -3.14 -9.13 -8.17
N GLU A 33 -4.40 -9.05 -8.54
CA GLU A 33 -4.88 -8.26 -9.68
C GLU A 33 -6.00 -7.33 -9.24
N SER A 34 -6.11 -6.17 -9.89
CA SER A 34 -7.19 -5.24 -9.63
C SER A 34 -8.53 -5.77 -10.15
N THR A 35 -9.57 -5.61 -9.34
CA THR A 35 -10.96 -5.89 -9.74
C THR A 35 -11.71 -4.66 -10.22
N LYS A 36 -11.10 -3.48 -10.08
CA LYS A 36 -11.71 -2.21 -10.49
C LYS A 36 -11.44 -1.91 -11.95
N GLU A 37 -12.46 -1.48 -12.65
CA GLU A 37 -12.37 -0.97 -14.01
C GLU A 37 -12.29 0.55 -13.99
N GLY A 38 -11.30 1.09 -14.72
CA GLY A 38 -11.12 2.53 -14.82
C GLY A 38 -10.44 3.17 -13.60
N THR A 39 -10.22 4.46 -13.72
CA THR A 39 -9.64 5.31 -12.69
C THR A 39 -9.98 6.77 -12.95
N PRO A 40 -10.03 7.64 -11.94
CA PRO A 40 -10.09 9.08 -12.16
C PRO A 40 -8.84 9.58 -12.89
N CYS A 41 -9.02 10.37 -13.93
CA CYS A 41 -7.90 11.01 -14.63
C CYS A 41 -7.15 11.97 -13.69
N ARG A 42 -5.83 11.88 -13.65
CA ARG A 42 -4.98 12.74 -12.82
C ARG A 42 -5.02 14.23 -13.20
N VAL A 43 -5.52 14.55 -14.39
CA VAL A 43 -5.59 15.92 -14.90
C VAL A 43 -6.98 16.51 -14.76
N CYS A 44 -8.01 15.84 -15.31
CA CYS A 44 -9.37 16.40 -15.32
C CYS A 44 -10.30 15.80 -14.25
N GLY A 45 -9.88 14.75 -13.55
CA GLY A 45 -10.67 14.09 -12.50
C GLY A 45 -11.83 13.22 -12.99
N ARG A 46 -12.12 13.20 -14.29
CA ARG A 46 -13.17 12.34 -14.84
C ARG A 46 -12.74 10.88 -14.79
N THR A 47 -13.68 9.98 -14.55
CA THR A 47 -13.42 8.55 -14.63
C THR A 47 -13.17 8.14 -16.07
N ILE A 48 -12.03 7.51 -16.30
CA ILE A 48 -11.58 7.03 -17.61
C ILE A 48 -11.51 5.51 -17.63
N HIS A 49 -11.86 4.91 -18.78
CA HIS A 49 -11.95 3.46 -18.94
C HIS A 49 -11.14 2.92 -20.13
N THR A 50 -10.41 3.78 -20.85
CA THR A 50 -9.62 3.36 -22.00
C THR A 50 -8.32 2.68 -21.53
N PRO A 51 -8.20 1.36 -21.67
CA PRO A 51 -7.01 0.63 -21.19
C PRO A 51 -5.74 1.12 -21.92
N TYR A 52 -4.65 1.24 -21.18
CA TYR A 52 -3.33 1.61 -21.69
C TYR A 52 -2.23 0.76 -21.06
N GLY A 53 -2.44 -0.54 -21.01
CA GLY A 53 -1.49 -1.49 -20.40
C GLY A 53 -1.48 -1.45 -18.88
N HIS A 54 -0.33 -1.76 -18.31
CA HIS A 54 -0.13 -1.83 -16.86
C HIS A 54 1.00 -0.91 -16.43
N GLY A 55 0.93 -0.46 -15.20
CA GLY A 55 2.01 0.24 -14.54
C GLY A 55 3.16 -0.70 -14.18
N ARG A 56 4.16 -0.15 -13.53
CA ARG A 56 5.29 -0.91 -13.00
C ARG A 56 4.80 -1.92 -11.95
N ALA A 57 5.40 -3.10 -11.94
CA ALA A 57 5.18 -4.09 -10.89
C ALA A 57 5.58 -3.52 -9.53
N LEU A 58 4.68 -3.61 -8.57
CA LEU A 58 4.89 -3.18 -7.19
C LEU A 58 5.03 -4.39 -6.28
N LYS A 59 5.98 -4.33 -5.35
CA LYS A 59 6.16 -5.29 -4.26
C LYS A 59 5.97 -4.51 -2.96
N ILE A 60 4.79 -4.66 -2.35
CA ILE A 60 4.35 -3.83 -1.23
C ILE A 60 4.27 -4.70 0.02
N ARG A 61 5.00 -4.33 1.07
CA ARG A 61 4.99 -5.06 2.33
C ARG A 61 3.68 -4.89 3.06
N HIS A 62 3.12 -6.00 3.49
CA HIS A 62 1.89 -6.07 4.27
C HIS A 62 2.15 -6.72 5.63
N LEU A 63 1.12 -6.82 6.47
CA LEU A 63 1.20 -7.50 7.76
C LEU A 63 1.71 -8.93 7.58
N SER A 64 2.58 -9.37 8.48
CA SER A 64 3.13 -10.73 8.45
C SER A 64 2.05 -11.78 8.62
N ILE A 65 2.14 -12.86 7.85
CA ILE A 65 1.26 -14.03 7.96
C ILE A 65 2.04 -15.15 8.63
N PHE A 66 1.56 -15.61 9.77
CA PHE A 66 2.22 -16.67 10.57
C PHE A 66 3.71 -16.40 10.81
N GLY A 67 4.06 -15.17 11.16
CA GLY A 67 5.43 -14.75 11.43
C GLY A 67 6.32 -14.61 10.19
N ARG A 68 5.78 -14.77 8.99
CA ARG A 68 6.51 -14.59 7.72
C ARG A 68 6.26 -13.22 7.13
N LYS A 69 7.32 -12.55 6.70
CA LYS A 69 7.19 -11.31 5.92
C LYS A 69 6.30 -11.56 4.71
N THR A 70 5.33 -10.71 4.49
CA THR A 70 4.33 -10.86 3.43
C THR A 70 4.35 -9.65 2.52
N TYR A 71 4.38 -9.89 1.22
CA TYR A 71 4.39 -8.87 0.19
C TYR A 71 3.22 -9.06 -0.76
N ILE A 72 2.55 -7.96 -1.08
CA ILE A 72 1.57 -7.90 -2.16
C ILE A 72 2.32 -7.54 -3.44
N VAL A 73 2.23 -8.40 -4.45
CA VAL A 73 2.83 -8.18 -5.76
C VAL A 73 1.73 -7.89 -6.75
N ILE A 74 1.70 -6.69 -7.30
CA ILE A 74 0.65 -6.21 -8.19
C ILE A 74 1.21 -5.32 -9.30
N CYS A 75 0.68 -5.49 -10.51
CA CYS A 75 0.88 -4.57 -11.64
C CYS A 75 -0.40 -3.77 -11.82
N PRO A 76 -0.49 -2.55 -11.29
CA PRO A 76 -1.73 -1.78 -11.39
C PRO A 76 -2.04 -1.42 -12.84
N PRO A 77 -3.30 -1.52 -13.29
CA PRO A 77 -3.68 -1.15 -14.64
C PRO A 77 -3.54 0.35 -14.88
N ARG A 78 -3.24 0.73 -16.11
CA ARG A 78 -3.18 2.11 -16.58
C ARG A 78 -4.30 2.40 -17.54
N TYR A 79 -4.79 3.63 -17.51
CA TYR A 79 -5.84 4.12 -18.38
C TYR A 79 -5.44 5.44 -19.01
N GLN A 80 -5.91 5.68 -20.24
CA GLN A 80 -5.66 6.90 -20.99
C GLN A 80 -6.89 7.79 -21.00
N CYS A 81 -6.70 9.08 -20.74
CA CYS A 81 -7.74 10.09 -20.94
C CYS A 81 -7.71 10.59 -22.37
N LEU A 82 -8.80 10.43 -23.09
CA LEU A 82 -8.93 10.89 -24.46
C LEU A 82 -9.41 12.34 -24.55
N ASP A 83 -9.97 12.89 -23.48
CA ASP A 83 -10.55 14.25 -23.42
C ASP A 83 -9.52 15.32 -23.06
N CYS A 84 -8.43 14.95 -22.40
CA CYS A 84 -7.35 15.88 -22.07
C CYS A 84 -6.38 16.06 -23.24
N GLU A 85 -5.85 17.27 -23.38
CA GLU A 85 -4.76 17.55 -24.30
C GLU A 85 -3.53 16.67 -23.94
N GLY A 86 -2.87 16.12 -24.97
CA GLY A 86 -1.74 15.21 -24.78
C GLY A 86 -2.12 13.80 -24.34
N LYS A 87 -3.41 13.50 -24.17
CA LYS A 87 -3.93 12.18 -23.80
C LYS A 87 -3.15 11.53 -22.66
N PRO A 88 -3.14 12.14 -21.46
CA PRO A 88 -2.35 11.65 -20.34
C PRO A 88 -2.83 10.27 -19.87
N THR A 89 -1.91 9.49 -19.35
CA THR A 89 -2.20 8.20 -18.73
C THR A 89 -2.23 8.33 -17.21
N THR A 90 -3.09 7.56 -16.57
CA THR A 90 -3.19 7.47 -15.11
C THR A 90 -3.11 6.01 -14.69
N THR A 91 -2.20 5.72 -13.77
CA THR A 91 -2.10 4.41 -13.14
C THR A 91 -3.09 4.33 -11.99
N GLN A 92 -3.86 3.24 -11.94
CA GLN A 92 -4.83 3.00 -10.89
C GLN A 92 -4.16 2.97 -9.52
N GLN A 93 -4.81 3.57 -8.52
CA GLN A 93 -4.35 3.58 -7.15
C GLN A 93 -5.32 2.81 -6.25
N PHE A 94 -4.82 2.33 -5.12
CA PHE A 94 -5.58 1.55 -4.14
C PHE A 94 -5.70 2.33 -2.83
N SER A 95 -6.86 2.26 -2.19
CA SER A 95 -7.12 2.95 -0.93
C SER A 95 -6.24 2.49 0.23
N TRP A 96 -5.73 1.26 0.16
CA TRP A 96 -4.88 0.64 1.18
C TRP A 96 -3.38 0.88 0.99
N HIS A 97 -3.00 1.66 -0.04
CA HIS A 97 -1.60 1.93 -0.38
C HIS A 97 -1.40 3.42 -0.70
N GLU A 98 -0.45 4.04 -0.03
CA GLU A 98 0.01 5.39 -0.40
C GLU A 98 0.91 5.33 -1.63
N PRO A 99 0.71 6.23 -2.62
CA PRO A 99 1.61 6.30 -3.77
C PRO A 99 3.06 6.45 -3.35
N ARG A 100 3.94 5.69 -4.00
CA ARG A 100 5.40 5.64 -3.73
C ARG A 100 5.81 5.01 -2.41
N SER A 101 4.88 4.57 -1.57
CA SER A 101 5.23 3.79 -0.39
C SER A 101 5.57 2.35 -0.76
N SER A 102 6.50 1.75 -0.03
CA SER A 102 6.81 0.33 -0.12
C SER A 102 5.98 -0.54 0.84
N HIS A 103 5.06 0.07 1.57
CA HIS A 103 4.20 -0.58 2.55
C HIS A 103 2.73 -0.35 2.27
N THR A 104 1.87 -1.26 2.76
CA THR A 104 0.45 -0.98 2.90
C THR A 104 0.23 -0.04 4.09
N LYS A 105 -0.88 0.69 4.08
CA LYS A 105 -1.28 1.55 5.23
C LYS A 105 -1.42 0.74 6.52
N ALA A 106 -1.97 -0.48 6.43
CA ALA A 106 -2.09 -1.38 7.58
C ALA A 106 -0.74 -1.76 8.18
N TYR A 107 0.28 -1.98 7.35
CA TYR A 107 1.63 -2.24 7.84
C TYR A 107 2.27 -1.00 8.48
N ASP A 108 2.08 0.17 7.90
CA ASP A 108 2.53 1.44 8.49
C ASP A 108 1.90 1.66 9.88
N GLU A 109 0.60 1.42 10.02
CA GLU A 109 -0.09 1.50 11.32
C GLU A 109 0.47 0.50 12.33
N SER A 110 0.81 -0.71 11.90
CA SER A 110 1.42 -1.71 12.77
C SER A 110 2.80 -1.28 13.27
N LEU A 111 3.61 -0.62 12.44
CA LEU A 111 4.90 -0.06 12.84
C LEU A 111 4.74 1.06 13.88
N LEU A 112 3.74 1.93 13.69
CA LEU A 112 3.44 2.98 14.67
C LEU A 112 3.03 2.40 16.03
N LEU A 113 2.25 1.32 16.05
CA LEU A 113 1.89 0.62 17.29
C LEU A 113 3.10 -0.03 17.97
N LEU A 114 4.04 -0.57 17.21
CA LEU A 114 5.28 -1.13 17.76
C LEU A 114 6.19 -0.07 18.37
N LEU A 115 6.09 1.19 17.95
CA LEU A 115 6.86 2.30 18.52
C LEU A 115 6.34 2.70 19.90
N VAL A 116 5.13 2.30 20.29
CA VAL A 116 4.65 2.51 21.66
C VAL A 116 5.51 1.70 22.62
N ASN A 117 6.18 2.38 23.54
CA ASN A 117 7.14 1.79 24.47
C ASN A 117 8.40 1.18 23.80
N SER A 118 8.77 1.62 22.62
CA SER A 118 9.95 1.18 21.89
C SER A 118 10.64 2.34 21.19
N THR A 119 11.86 2.15 20.75
CA THR A 119 12.58 3.15 19.96
C THR A 119 12.44 2.86 18.46
N VAL A 120 12.67 3.88 17.63
CA VAL A 120 12.72 3.70 16.17
C VAL A 120 13.80 2.70 15.77
N GLU A 121 14.95 2.73 16.44
CA GLU A 121 16.05 1.81 16.18
C GLU A 121 15.66 0.35 16.49
N ASP A 122 15.02 0.10 17.63
CA ASP A 122 14.55 -1.23 18.01
C ASP A 122 13.54 -1.80 17.00
N VAL A 123 12.58 -0.98 16.58
CA VAL A 123 11.57 -1.39 15.58
C VAL A 123 12.24 -1.61 14.22
N SER A 124 13.17 -0.75 13.82
CA SER A 124 13.94 -0.90 12.58
C SER A 124 14.66 -2.26 12.51
N ILE A 125 15.29 -2.67 13.60
CA ILE A 125 16.01 -3.94 13.70
C ILE A 125 15.03 -5.13 13.70
N LYS A 126 14.01 -5.08 14.53
CA LYS A 126 13.03 -6.17 14.68
C LYS A 126 12.23 -6.45 13.41
N GLU A 127 11.84 -5.41 12.74
CA GLU A 127 10.99 -5.49 11.54
C GLU A 127 11.79 -5.52 10.24
N ASP A 128 13.11 -5.30 10.31
CA ASP A 128 13.97 -5.16 9.14
C ASP A 128 13.43 -4.10 8.17
N VAL A 129 13.19 -2.92 8.71
CA VAL A 129 12.74 -1.73 8.00
C VAL A 129 13.72 -0.61 8.23
N GLY A 130 14.13 0.09 7.18
CA GLY A 130 15.09 1.18 7.29
C GLY A 130 14.61 2.28 8.27
N TYR A 131 15.53 2.81 9.07
CA TYR A 131 15.25 3.89 10.03
C TYR A 131 14.55 5.08 9.37
N GLU A 132 15.04 5.53 8.22
CA GLU A 132 14.47 6.63 7.45
C GLU A 132 13.04 6.35 6.97
N SER A 133 12.74 5.08 6.66
CA SER A 133 11.39 4.67 6.28
C SER A 133 10.41 4.81 7.44
N ILE A 134 10.82 4.44 8.65
CA ILE A 134 10.01 4.59 9.87
C ILE A 134 9.82 6.07 10.21
N MET A 135 10.87 6.88 10.10
CA MET A 135 10.77 8.33 10.30
C MET A 135 9.79 8.98 9.31
N GLY A 136 9.83 8.56 8.04
CA GLY A 136 8.89 9.01 7.02
C GLY A 136 7.43 8.63 7.32
N ILE A 137 7.21 7.47 7.93
CA ILE A 137 5.87 7.04 8.40
C ILE A 137 5.41 7.93 9.55
N ILE A 138 6.25 8.19 10.53
CA ILE A 138 5.94 9.08 11.66
C ILE A 138 5.54 10.47 11.13
N ASP A 139 6.32 11.05 10.24
CA ASP A 139 6.05 12.37 9.67
C ASP A 139 4.74 12.42 8.89
N ARG A 140 4.36 11.32 8.26
CA ARG A 140 3.13 11.23 7.46
C ARG A 140 1.86 11.11 8.31
N TYR A 141 1.91 10.32 9.37
CA TYR A 141 0.72 9.94 10.15
C TYR A 141 0.59 10.67 11.48
N ILE A 142 1.67 11.21 12.02
CA ILE A 142 1.67 11.88 13.31
C ILE A 142 1.89 13.37 13.12
N SER A 143 0.89 14.18 13.49
CA SER A 143 1.06 15.62 13.56
C SER A 143 1.93 15.97 14.75
N THR A 144 3.01 16.71 14.50
CA THR A 144 3.89 17.25 15.56
C THR A 144 3.38 18.58 16.13
N GLU A 145 2.28 19.12 15.57
CA GLU A 145 1.67 20.34 16.08
C GLU A 145 0.87 20.04 17.35
N ILE A 146 1.38 20.53 18.47
CA ILE A 146 0.68 20.43 19.76
C ILE A 146 -0.27 21.62 19.87
N ASN A 147 -1.56 21.36 19.89
CA ASN A 147 -2.57 22.36 20.20
C ASN A 147 -2.61 22.59 21.72
N TRP A 148 -1.80 23.53 22.19
CA TRP A 148 -1.69 23.86 23.61
C TRP A 148 -2.98 24.39 24.22
N GLU A 149 -3.89 24.95 23.42
CA GLU A 149 -5.19 25.45 23.90
C GLU A 149 -6.12 24.33 24.33
N SER A 150 -6.00 23.16 23.72
CA SER A 150 -6.84 21.99 24.09
C SER A 150 -6.40 21.30 25.39
N ILE A 151 -5.22 21.63 25.91
CA ILE A 151 -4.62 21.00 27.11
C ILE A 151 -4.91 21.79 28.39
N ARG A 152 -5.38 23.02 28.26
CA ARG A 152 -5.78 23.83 29.42
C ARG A 152 -7.12 23.31 29.96
N ARG A 153 -7.03 22.61 31.09
CA ARG A 153 -8.19 22.31 31.96
C ARG A 153 -8.20 23.30 33.12
#